data_de872448ffb66e86a9c805afe9bda66e
#
_entry.id   de872448ffb66e86a9c805afe9bda66e
#
_cell.length_a   1.000
_cell.length_b   1.000
_cell.length_c   1.000
_cell.angle_alpha   90.00
_cell.angle_beta   90.00
_cell.angle_gamma   90.00
#
_symmetry.space_group_name_H-M   'P 1'
#
loop_
_entity.id
_entity.type
_entity.pdbx_description
1 polymer ?
#
loop_
_entity_poly.entity_id
_entity_poly.type
_entity_poly.pdbx_seq_one_letter_code
_entity_poly.pdbx_strand_id
1 'polypeptide(L)'
;MTSSCLLRRTLAALAVTASFCAVSTSAAQSYPERPITVVVGYPAGGSVDLTARLLSEELATQLGQSIVVENAGGAGGTIGAQRVARANPDGYTLLVGSTNEMVIAGMINSAVRYDSAKDFTPIGMIASQPMLLAASKTSGVTSAQEYLDKLKSGEPGQYNFGSSGIGTTLHLAGEMINESTGTKAEHVPYRGVAPLVTDLISGQLNYGVLVLSSGLPQVKGDKIVALGVTEKKRSAVAPDIPSLSETPGFEQVDINVWFGLYGPAKLPEPVVTRLNEALTAVLKSDAFRTKMSESGATLYEPGIDGARFLASETEKYGRLVKLANIEPN
;
A
#
# COMPACT_ATOMS: atom_id res chain seq x y z
N MET A 1 36.40 -22.83 75.61
CA MET A 1 36.36 -23.37 74.21
C MET A 1 35.02 -23.05 73.51
N THR A 2 34.49 -21.88 73.60
CA THR A 2 33.12 -21.56 73.06
C THR A 2 33.05 -20.32 72.16
N SER A 3 34.18 -19.61 71.94
CA SER A 3 34.14 -18.35 71.10
C SER A 3 34.44 -18.56 69.63
N SER A 4 35.01 -19.69 69.20
CA SER A 4 35.42 -19.88 67.79
C SER A 4 34.30 -20.41 66.86
N CYS A 5 33.20 -20.86 67.43
CA CYS A 5 32.10 -21.47 66.65
C CYS A 5 31.06 -20.42 66.13
N LEU A 6 30.93 -19.31 66.85
CA LEU A 6 30.02 -18.21 66.49
C LEU A 6 30.54 -17.38 65.33
N LEU A 7 31.84 -17.16 65.22
CA LEU A 7 32.44 -16.37 64.13
C LEU A 7 32.42 -17.08 62.77
N ARG A 8 32.43 -18.39 62.75
CA ARG A 8 32.33 -19.18 61.51
C ARG A 8 30.89 -19.26 60.94
N ARG A 9 29.88 -19.14 61.81
CA ARG A 9 28.47 -19.15 61.38
C ARG A 9 28.03 -17.81 60.81
N THR A 10 28.56 -16.70 61.25
CA THR A 10 28.26 -15.37 60.72
C THR A 10 28.92 -15.07 59.37
N LEU A 11 30.11 -15.60 59.10
CA LEU A 11 30.76 -15.52 57.80
C LEU A 11 30.10 -16.36 56.70
N ALA A 12 29.52 -17.50 57.07
CA ALA A 12 28.76 -18.38 56.12
C ALA A 12 27.42 -17.76 55.71
N ALA A 13 26.76 -17.01 56.64
CA ALA A 13 25.51 -16.31 56.34
C ALA A 13 25.66 -15.09 55.42
N LEU A 14 26.80 -14.41 55.48
CA LEU A 14 27.10 -13.25 54.58
C LEU A 14 27.47 -13.67 53.13
N ALA A 15 28.00 -14.86 52.94
CA ALA A 15 28.36 -15.38 51.62
C ALA A 15 27.13 -15.87 50.80
N VAL A 16 26.04 -16.23 51.44
CA VAL A 16 24.81 -16.69 50.77
C VAL A 16 23.94 -15.53 50.30
N THR A 17 24.03 -14.37 50.94
CA THR A 17 23.24 -13.17 50.52
C THR A 17 23.88 -12.38 49.35
N ALA A 18 25.16 -12.60 49.06
CA ALA A 18 25.84 -11.92 47.93
C ALA A 18 25.60 -12.57 46.53
N SER A 19 25.03 -13.79 46.49
CA SER A 19 24.79 -14.52 45.22
C SER A 19 23.43 -14.28 44.59
N PHE A 20 22.58 -13.42 45.12
CA PHE A 20 21.22 -13.22 44.61
C PHE A 20 21.01 -11.92 43.85
N CYS A 21 22.07 -11.13 43.62
CA CYS A 21 22.04 -9.94 42.75
C CYS A 21 22.80 -10.18 41.42
N ALA A 22 22.66 -11.38 40.82
CA ALA A 22 22.87 -11.49 39.40
C ALA A 22 21.66 -10.82 38.71
N VAL A 23 21.72 -9.51 38.60
CA VAL A 23 20.87 -8.75 37.65
C VAL A 23 21.10 -9.40 36.30
N SER A 24 20.17 -10.24 35.89
CA SER A 24 20.07 -10.65 34.50
C SER A 24 19.90 -9.35 33.72
N THR A 25 20.98 -8.78 33.22
CA THR A 25 20.93 -7.86 32.11
C THR A 25 20.30 -8.70 30.99
N SER A 26 18.98 -8.61 30.87
CA SER A 26 18.30 -9.02 29.66
C SER A 26 19.02 -8.29 28.55
N ALA A 27 19.96 -8.96 27.88
CA ALA A 27 20.53 -8.45 26.66
C ALA A 27 19.32 -8.12 25.80
N ALA A 28 19.09 -6.84 25.55
CA ALA A 28 18.07 -6.42 24.62
C ALA A 28 18.35 -7.19 23.34
N GLN A 29 17.51 -8.16 23.04
CA GLN A 29 17.66 -9.03 21.89
C GLN A 29 17.86 -8.11 20.69
N SER A 30 18.99 -8.23 20.01
CA SER A 30 19.35 -7.32 18.89
C SER A 30 18.42 -7.63 17.72
N TYR A 31 17.34 -6.87 17.62
CA TYR A 31 16.41 -7.02 16.49
C TYR A 31 16.95 -6.28 15.26
N PRO A 32 16.93 -6.90 14.05
CA PRO A 32 16.56 -8.31 13.76
C PRO A 32 17.76 -9.28 13.81
N GLU A 33 17.54 -10.53 14.23
CA GLU A 33 18.56 -11.61 14.27
C GLU A 33 18.35 -12.68 13.17
N ARG A 34 17.22 -12.63 12.48
CA ARG A 34 16.85 -13.58 11.41
C ARG A 34 16.12 -12.86 10.27
N PRO A 35 15.95 -13.52 9.11
CA PRO A 35 15.25 -12.93 7.98
C PRO A 35 13.83 -12.45 8.33
N ILE A 36 13.44 -11.32 7.73
CA ILE A 36 12.12 -10.73 7.85
C ILE A 36 11.31 -11.07 6.59
N THR A 37 10.05 -11.45 6.76
CA THR A 37 9.09 -11.63 5.67
C THR A 37 8.25 -10.37 5.49
N VAL A 38 8.26 -9.82 4.29
CA VAL A 38 7.36 -8.74 3.87
C VAL A 38 6.26 -9.34 2.99
N VAL A 39 5.05 -9.36 3.52
CA VAL A 39 3.87 -9.86 2.82
C VAL A 39 3.31 -8.78 1.90
N VAL A 40 2.92 -9.18 0.70
CA VAL A 40 2.22 -8.37 -0.30
C VAL A 40 0.90 -9.06 -0.63
N GLY A 41 -0.22 -8.37 -0.44
CA GLY A 41 -1.57 -8.91 -0.66
C GLY A 41 -1.97 -9.08 -2.13
N TYR A 42 -1.03 -8.97 -3.07
CA TYR A 42 -1.26 -8.97 -4.51
C TYR A 42 -0.30 -9.90 -5.25
N PRO A 43 -0.66 -10.33 -6.48
CA PRO A 43 0.26 -11.04 -7.36
C PRO A 43 1.51 -10.21 -7.66
N ALA A 44 2.61 -10.89 -7.98
CA ALA A 44 3.86 -10.26 -8.38
C ALA A 44 3.68 -9.37 -9.63
N GLY A 45 4.46 -8.30 -9.72
CA GLY A 45 4.51 -7.38 -10.86
C GLY A 45 3.54 -6.18 -10.79
N GLY A 46 2.70 -6.09 -9.74
CA GLY A 46 1.88 -4.90 -9.48
C GLY A 46 2.65 -3.82 -8.71
N SER A 47 2.02 -2.65 -8.54
CA SER A 47 2.64 -1.50 -7.85
C SER A 47 3.02 -1.78 -6.40
N VAL A 48 2.19 -2.54 -5.66
CA VAL A 48 2.48 -2.93 -4.26
C VAL A 48 3.70 -3.86 -4.20
N ASP A 49 3.79 -4.84 -5.11
CA ASP A 49 4.92 -5.76 -5.21
C ASP A 49 6.21 -5.03 -5.59
N LEU A 50 6.15 -4.13 -6.57
CA LEU A 50 7.29 -3.29 -6.95
C LEU A 50 7.78 -2.45 -5.75
N THR A 51 6.86 -1.76 -5.07
CA THR A 51 7.19 -0.97 -3.87
C THR A 51 7.81 -1.84 -2.79
N ALA A 52 7.24 -3.02 -2.52
CA ALA A 52 7.76 -3.94 -1.51
C ALA A 52 9.17 -4.45 -1.85
N ARG A 53 9.45 -4.77 -3.11
CA ARG A 53 10.79 -5.24 -3.53
C ARG A 53 11.84 -4.14 -3.43
N LEU A 54 11.54 -2.95 -3.94
CA LEU A 54 12.44 -1.80 -3.84
C LEU A 54 12.71 -1.42 -2.37
N LEU A 55 11.67 -1.41 -1.54
CA LEU A 55 11.80 -1.17 -0.11
C LEU A 55 12.64 -2.24 0.57
N SER A 56 12.39 -3.52 0.27
CA SER A 56 13.07 -4.66 0.91
C SER A 56 14.56 -4.72 0.59
N GLU A 57 14.96 -4.36 -0.62
CA GLU A 57 16.37 -4.26 -1.03
C GLU A 57 17.14 -3.27 -0.12
N GLU A 58 16.58 -2.09 0.09
CA GLU A 58 17.21 -1.05 0.90
C GLU A 58 17.08 -1.32 2.41
N LEU A 59 15.91 -1.82 2.87
CA LEU A 59 15.73 -2.19 4.27
C LEU A 59 16.68 -3.31 4.71
N ALA A 60 16.97 -4.28 3.84
CA ALA A 60 17.93 -5.34 4.14
C ALA A 60 19.31 -4.77 4.46
N THR A 61 19.74 -3.75 3.72
CA THR A 61 20.98 -3.03 3.99
C THR A 61 20.94 -2.29 5.34
N GLN A 62 19.83 -1.58 5.62
CA GLN A 62 19.69 -0.82 6.86
C GLN A 62 19.58 -1.71 8.11
N LEU A 63 18.94 -2.86 7.99
CA LEU A 63 18.70 -3.78 9.11
C LEU A 63 19.82 -4.81 9.28
N GLY A 64 20.67 -5.03 8.27
CA GLY A 64 21.71 -6.05 8.28
C GLY A 64 21.17 -7.48 8.20
N GLN A 65 19.93 -7.67 7.72
CA GLN A 65 19.26 -8.95 7.60
C GLN A 65 18.54 -9.09 6.27
N SER A 66 18.43 -10.31 5.78
CA SER A 66 17.69 -10.62 4.56
C SER A 66 16.18 -10.31 4.73
N ILE A 67 15.59 -9.74 3.68
CA ILE A 67 14.14 -9.53 3.63
C ILE A 67 13.57 -10.31 2.45
N VAL A 68 12.57 -11.14 2.73
CA VAL A 68 11.89 -11.97 1.73
C VAL A 68 10.52 -11.37 1.43
N VAL A 69 10.28 -11.03 0.18
CA VAL A 69 8.96 -10.58 -0.27
C VAL A 69 8.11 -11.80 -0.64
N GLU A 70 6.94 -11.90 -0.03
CA GLU A 70 6.00 -13.01 -0.20
C GLU A 70 4.65 -12.50 -0.70
N ASN A 71 4.25 -12.95 -1.89
CA ASN A 71 2.97 -12.56 -2.49
C ASN A 71 1.85 -13.50 -2.02
N ALA A 72 0.94 -12.98 -1.17
CA ALA A 72 -0.24 -13.66 -0.66
C ALA A 72 -1.50 -13.00 -1.22
N GLY A 73 -1.68 -13.08 -2.55
CA GLY A 73 -2.72 -12.37 -3.29
C GLY A 73 -4.11 -12.97 -3.10
N GLY A 74 -5.12 -12.12 -3.28
CA GLY A 74 -6.53 -12.49 -3.31
C GLY A 74 -7.44 -11.53 -2.52
N ALA A 75 -8.70 -11.49 -2.91
CA ALA A 75 -9.74 -10.65 -2.29
C ALA A 75 -9.32 -9.19 -2.09
N GLY A 76 -8.69 -8.58 -3.11
CA GLY A 76 -8.25 -7.18 -3.05
C GLY A 76 -7.16 -6.89 -2.01
N GLY A 77 -6.30 -7.87 -1.70
CA GLY A 77 -5.19 -7.72 -0.74
C GLY A 77 -5.51 -8.22 0.66
N THR A 78 -6.78 -8.46 0.98
CA THR A 78 -7.22 -8.78 2.35
C THR A 78 -6.69 -10.11 2.87
N ILE A 79 -6.37 -11.09 2.00
CA ILE A 79 -5.78 -12.37 2.42
C ILE A 79 -4.39 -12.13 3.02
N GLY A 80 -3.54 -11.37 2.34
CA GLY A 80 -2.22 -11.01 2.84
C GLY A 80 -2.28 -10.17 4.12
N ALA A 81 -3.15 -9.16 4.15
CA ALA A 81 -3.36 -8.33 5.33
C ALA A 81 -3.82 -9.15 6.54
N GLN A 82 -4.81 -10.03 6.36
CA GLN A 82 -5.30 -10.90 7.45
C GLN A 82 -4.22 -11.85 7.98
N ARG A 83 -3.34 -12.34 7.12
CA ARG A 83 -2.21 -13.17 7.53
C ARG A 83 -1.28 -12.39 8.47
N VAL A 84 -0.95 -11.14 8.13
CA VAL A 84 -0.09 -10.30 8.97
C VAL A 84 -0.79 -9.89 10.26
N ALA A 85 -2.08 -9.52 10.22
CA ALA A 85 -2.86 -9.20 11.41
C ALA A 85 -2.85 -10.34 12.48
N ARG A 86 -2.68 -11.59 12.04
CA ARG A 86 -2.62 -12.78 12.90
C ARG A 86 -1.22 -13.28 13.21
N ALA A 87 -0.20 -12.63 12.67
CA ALA A 87 1.18 -13.03 12.89
C ALA A 87 1.64 -12.70 14.32
N ASN A 88 2.73 -13.34 14.76
CA ASN A 88 3.34 -12.99 16.03
C ASN A 88 3.85 -11.54 16.01
N PRO A 89 3.62 -10.77 17.09
CA PRO A 89 4.06 -9.38 17.17
C PRO A 89 5.55 -9.28 17.52
N ASP A 90 6.41 -9.88 16.72
CA ASP A 90 7.86 -9.96 16.93
C ASP A 90 8.67 -9.19 15.86
N GLY A 91 7.96 -8.58 14.88
CA GLY A 91 8.58 -7.79 13.82
C GLY A 91 9.11 -8.59 12.62
N TYR A 92 8.98 -9.92 12.60
CA TYR A 92 9.50 -10.75 11.51
C TYR A 92 8.49 -11.06 10.39
N THR A 93 7.24 -10.62 10.57
CA THR A 93 6.22 -10.68 9.52
C THR A 93 5.59 -9.31 9.40
N LEU A 94 5.85 -8.64 8.29
CA LEU A 94 5.40 -7.29 8.01
C LEU A 94 4.50 -7.27 6.76
N LEU A 95 3.74 -6.21 6.58
CA LEU A 95 2.88 -5.96 5.43
C LEU A 95 3.35 -4.68 4.72
N VAL A 96 3.58 -4.74 3.43
CA VAL A 96 3.43 -3.56 2.60
C VAL A 96 1.97 -3.50 2.20
N GLY A 97 1.25 -2.65 2.93
CA GLY A 97 -0.19 -2.45 2.76
C GLY A 97 -0.50 -1.28 1.85
N SER A 98 -1.66 -1.33 1.20
CA SER A 98 -2.17 -0.27 0.34
C SER A 98 -3.52 0.25 0.81
N THR A 99 -3.96 1.36 0.22
CA THR A 99 -5.28 1.97 0.44
C THR A 99 -6.40 0.93 0.48
N ASN A 100 -6.32 -0.07 -0.39
CA ASN A 100 -7.43 -0.99 -0.57
C ASN A 100 -7.67 -1.88 0.65
N GLU A 101 -6.70 -2.72 1.02
CA GLU A 101 -6.84 -3.64 2.14
C GLU A 101 -6.81 -2.92 3.50
N MET A 102 -6.15 -1.75 3.57
CA MET A 102 -6.04 -1.02 4.83
C MET A 102 -7.22 -0.10 5.12
N VAL A 103 -8.00 0.30 4.10
CA VAL A 103 -9.11 1.24 4.27
C VAL A 103 -10.39 0.72 3.61
N ILE A 104 -10.38 0.52 2.29
CA ILE A 104 -11.60 0.32 1.52
C ILE A 104 -12.25 -1.03 1.82
N ALA A 105 -11.45 -2.09 1.88
CA ALA A 105 -11.96 -3.45 2.00
C ALA A 105 -12.83 -3.66 3.25
N GLY A 106 -12.46 -3.06 4.37
CA GLY A 106 -13.27 -3.13 5.61
C GLY A 106 -14.63 -2.44 5.52
N MET A 107 -14.83 -1.56 4.53
CA MET A 107 -16.09 -0.83 4.33
C MET A 107 -17.07 -1.58 3.42
N ILE A 108 -16.55 -2.38 2.50
CA ILE A 108 -17.35 -2.95 1.39
C ILE A 108 -17.35 -4.47 1.35
N ASN A 109 -16.56 -5.14 2.16
CA ASN A 109 -16.44 -6.60 2.16
C ASN A 109 -16.66 -7.16 3.57
N SER A 110 -17.82 -7.75 3.78
CA SER A 110 -18.22 -8.37 5.05
C SER A 110 -17.35 -9.61 5.42
N ALA A 111 -16.57 -10.15 4.48
CA ALA A 111 -15.65 -11.26 4.74
C ALA A 111 -14.31 -10.83 5.36
N VAL A 112 -14.00 -9.54 5.43
CA VAL A 112 -12.80 -9.02 6.13
C VAL A 112 -12.90 -9.33 7.62
N ARG A 113 -11.84 -9.91 8.17
CA ARG A 113 -11.77 -10.37 9.56
C ARG A 113 -10.64 -9.70 10.36
N TYR A 114 -10.35 -8.47 10.04
CA TYR A 114 -9.43 -7.60 10.77
C TYR A 114 -9.94 -6.16 10.78
N ASP A 115 -9.49 -5.40 11.75
CA ASP A 115 -9.70 -3.95 11.87
C ASP A 115 -8.34 -3.27 11.66
N SER A 116 -8.20 -2.51 10.58
CA SER A 116 -6.92 -1.89 10.22
C SER A 116 -6.36 -0.95 11.29
N ALA A 117 -7.23 -0.31 12.08
CA ALA A 117 -6.83 0.59 13.15
C ALA A 117 -6.41 -0.13 14.43
N LYS A 118 -6.87 -1.38 14.65
CA LYS A 118 -6.64 -2.13 15.90
C LYS A 118 -5.68 -3.29 15.75
N ASP A 119 -5.70 -3.96 14.59
CA ASP A 119 -4.97 -5.21 14.37
C ASP A 119 -3.60 -5.01 13.73
N PHE A 120 -3.22 -3.75 13.45
CA PHE A 120 -1.93 -3.40 12.90
C PHE A 120 -1.22 -2.31 13.70
N THR A 121 0.10 -2.36 13.68
CA THR A 121 0.99 -1.29 14.13
C THR A 121 1.57 -0.61 12.89
N PRO A 122 1.24 0.66 12.61
CA PRO A 122 1.88 1.42 11.54
C PRO A 122 3.36 1.64 11.85
N ILE A 123 4.24 1.29 10.93
CA ILE A 123 5.68 1.56 11.01
C ILE A 123 5.99 2.88 10.31
N GLY A 124 5.37 3.11 9.15
CA GLY A 124 5.43 4.39 8.46
C GLY A 124 4.85 4.34 7.04
N MET A 125 4.57 5.52 6.52
CA MET A 125 4.09 5.68 5.15
C MET A 125 5.28 5.67 4.19
N ILE A 126 5.08 5.06 3.01
CA ILE A 126 6.14 4.89 2.01
C ILE A 126 5.96 5.91 0.88
N ALA A 127 4.88 5.78 0.13
CA ALA A 127 4.63 6.56 -1.07
C ALA A 127 3.15 6.59 -1.45
N SER A 128 2.77 7.54 -2.31
CA SER A 128 1.53 7.49 -3.08
C SER A 128 1.81 7.42 -4.57
N GLN A 129 0.82 6.97 -5.33
CA GLN A 129 0.85 6.99 -6.78
C GLN A 129 -0.51 7.44 -7.32
N PRO A 130 -0.55 8.31 -8.33
CA PRO A 130 -1.77 8.58 -9.07
C PRO A 130 -2.19 7.34 -9.84
N MET A 131 -3.46 7.28 -10.17
CA MET A 131 -3.96 6.35 -11.17
C MET A 131 -4.01 7.03 -12.53
N LEU A 132 -4.06 6.22 -13.56
CA LEU A 132 -4.14 6.62 -14.95
C LEU A 132 -5.46 6.12 -15.52
N LEU A 133 -6.29 7.01 -16.03
CA LEU A 133 -7.34 6.65 -16.96
C LEU A 133 -6.69 6.43 -18.32
N ALA A 134 -6.80 5.23 -18.84
CA ALA A 134 -6.21 4.84 -20.11
C ALA A 134 -7.27 4.29 -21.08
N ALA A 135 -7.02 4.46 -22.36
CA ALA A 135 -7.84 3.92 -23.43
C ALA A 135 -7.07 2.89 -24.25
N SER A 136 -7.78 1.89 -24.74
CA SER A 136 -7.29 1.05 -25.84
C SER A 136 -7.12 1.90 -27.11
N LYS A 137 -6.11 1.61 -27.91
CA LYS A 137 -5.92 2.24 -29.22
C LYS A 137 -7.10 2.01 -30.16
N THR A 138 -7.76 0.88 -30.03
CA THR A 138 -8.95 0.53 -30.84
C THR A 138 -10.18 1.35 -30.48
N SER A 139 -10.18 2.04 -29.33
CA SER A 139 -11.27 2.91 -28.91
C SER A 139 -11.39 4.16 -29.80
N GLY A 140 -10.27 4.58 -30.43
CA GLY A 140 -10.17 5.82 -31.20
C GLY A 140 -10.24 7.09 -30.37
N VAL A 141 -10.00 6.99 -29.04
CA VAL A 141 -10.01 8.10 -28.09
C VAL A 141 -8.57 8.44 -27.71
N THR A 142 -8.22 9.73 -27.74
CA THR A 142 -6.86 10.23 -27.49
C THR A 142 -6.76 11.24 -26.36
N SER A 143 -7.89 11.70 -25.82
CA SER A 143 -7.97 12.68 -24.73
C SER A 143 -9.12 12.41 -23.76
N ALA A 144 -9.06 13.00 -22.57
CA ALA A 144 -10.16 12.94 -21.59
C ALA A 144 -11.43 13.61 -22.12
N GLN A 145 -11.31 14.66 -22.94
CA GLN A 145 -12.46 15.30 -23.57
C GLN A 145 -13.16 14.37 -24.56
N GLU A 146 -12.39 13.73 -25.46
CA GLU A 146 -12.95 12.77 -26.42
C GLU A 146 -13.59 11.56 -25.72
N TYR A 147 -12.99 11.09 -24.61
CA TYR A 147 -13.60 10.08 -23.76
C TYR A 147 -14.98 10.52 -23.27
N LEU A 148 -15.07 11.72 -22.70
CA LEU A 148 -16.31 12.27 -22.17
C LEU A 148 -17.37 12.42 -23.27
N ASP A 149 -16.99 12.99 -24.43
CA ASP A 149 -17.88 13.20 -25.55
C ASP A 149 -18.43 11.86 -26.07
N LYS A 150 -17.57 10.85 -26.14
CA LYS A 150 -17.93 9.52 -26.59
C LYS A 150 -18.90 8.82 -25.62
N LEU A 151 -18.68 8.93 -24.31
CA LEU A 151 -19.61 8.37 -23.32
C LEU A 151 -20.94 9.10 -23.32
N LYS A 152 -20.96 10.43 -23.49
CA LYS A 152 -22.20 11.22 -23.55
C LYS A 152 -23.02 10.96 -24.82
N SER A 153 -22.38 10.64 -25.91
CA SER A 153 -23.06 10.33 -27.20
C SER A 153 -23.43 8.86 -27.39
N GLY A 154 -22.91 7.97 -26.52
CA GLY A 154 -23.15 6.54 -26.60
C GLY A 154 -24.41 6.09 -25.85
N GLU A 155 -24.85 4.88 -26.14
CA GLU A 155 -25.95 4.25 -25.41
C GLU A 155 -25.46 3.77 -24.02
N PRO A 156 -26.32 3.77 -22.98
CA PRO A 156 -25.99 3.19 -21.68
C PRO A 156 -25.48 1.76 -21.79
N GLY A 157 -24.33 1.47 -21.15
CA GLY A 157 -23.68 0.15 -21.18
C GLY A 157 -22.86 -0.14 -22.44
N GLN A 158 -22.77 0.78 -23.40
CA GLN A 158 -21.97 0.60 -24.62
C GLN A 158 -20.47 0.60 -24.32
N TYR A 159 -20.03 1.34 -23.31
CA TYR A 159 -18.61 1.48 -22.95
C TYR A 159 -18.36 0.90 -21.57
N ASN A 160 -17.16 0.34 -21.43
CA ASN A 160 -16.72 -0.27 -20.19
C ASN A 160 -15.37 0.29 -19.74
N PHE A 161 -15.12 0.19 -18.43
CA PHE A 161 -13.80 0.41 -17.86
C PHE A 161 -13.38 -0.77 -16.99
N GLY A 162 -12.12 -1.14 -17.04
CA GLY A 162 -11.56 -2.20 -16.22
C GLY A 162 -10.89 -1.67 -14.96
N SER A 163 -10.93 -2.47 -13.91
CA SER A 163 -10.15 -2.26 -12.68
C SER A 163 -9.52 -3.57 -12.19
N SER A 164 -8.69 -3.50 -11.17
CA SER A 164 -8.06 -4.69 -10.57
C SER A 164 -9.00 -5.54 -9.70
N GLY A 165 -10.29 -5.23 -9.68
CA GLY A 165 -11.32 -5.97 -8.95
C GLY A 165 -12.37 -5.06 -8.30
N ILE A 166 -13.48 -5.68 -7.90
CA ILE A 166 -14.58 -4.97 -7.22
C ILE A 166 -14.07 -4.37 -5.92
N GLY A 167 -14.43 -3.11 -5.67
CA GLY A 167 -14.09 -2.38 -4.44
C GLY A 167 -12.62 -2.00 -4.30
N THR A 168 -11.80 -2.20 -5.33
CA THR A 168 -10.43 -1.70 -5.31
C THR A 168 -10.38 -0.18 -5.52
N THR A 169 -9.28 0.46 -5.15
CA THR A 169 -9.07 1.90 -5.40
C THR A 169 -9.23 2.25 -6.89
N LEU A 170 -8.85 1.34 -7.79
CA LEU A 170 -9.02 1.51 -9.24
C LEU A 170 -10.51 1.48 -9.65
N HIS A 171 -11.32 0.63 -9.01
CA HIS A 171 -12.77 0.63 -9.21
C HIS A 171 -13.39 1.96 -8.74
N LEU A 172 -13.07 2.38 -7.49
CA LEU A 172 -13.56 3.65 -6.94
C LEU A 172 -13.16 4.86 -7.79
N ALA A 173 -11.98 4.84 -8.41
CA ALA A 173 -11.58 5.91 -9.31
C ALA A 173 -12.41 5.93 -10.59
N GLY A 174 -12.76 4.78 -11.15
CA GLY A 174 -13.67 4.69 -12.29
C GLY A 174 -15.08 5.19 -11.96
N GLU A 175 -15.62 4.80 -10.80
CA GLU A 175 -16.93 5.29 -10.35
C GLU A 175 -16.91 6.79 -10.02
N MET A 176 -15.82 7.31 -9.43
CA MET A 176 -15.62 8.74 -9.23
C MET A 176 -15.59 9.52 -10.55
N ILE A 177 -14.99 8.94 -11.58
CA ILE A 177 -15.00 9.52 -12.94
C ILE A 177 -16.42 9.53 -13.50
N ASN A 178 -17.16 8.42 -13.41
CA ASN A 178 -18.55 8.33 -13.84
C ASN A 178 -19.40 9.42 -13.16
N GLU A 179 -19.31 9.52 -11.82
CA GLU A 179 -20.07 10.49 -11.03
C GLU A 179 -19.68 11.94 -11.39
N SER A 180 -18.40 12.26 -11.42
CA SER A 180 -17.89 13.61 -11.74
C SER A 180 -18.35 14.09 -13.11
N THR A 181 -18.38 13.19 -14.09
CA THR A 181 -18.71 13.50 -15.49
C THR A 181 -20.19 13.36 -15.82
N GLY A 182 -20.98 12.78 -14.92
CA GLY A 182 -22.40 12.45 -15.18
C GLY A 182 -22.57 11.41 -16.28
N THR A 183 -21.57 10.54 -16.48
CA THR A 183 -21.60 9.45 -17.47
C THR A 183 -21.65 8.09 -16.80
N LYS A 184 -21.82 7.02 -17.58
CA LYS A 184 -21.89 5.66 -17.08
C LYS A 184 -21.14 4.71 -18.00
N ALA A 185 -19.85 4.46 -17.70
CA ALA A 185 -19.12 3.33 -18.23
C ALA A 185 -19.33 2.13 -17.30
N GLU A 186 -19.61 0.94 -17.87
CA GLU A 186 -19.83 -0.28 -17.09
C GLU A 186 -18.51 -0.84 -16.54
N HIS A 187 -18.50 -1.22 -15.26
CA HIS A 187 -17.30 -1.75 -14.62
C HIS A 187 -17.05 -3.22 -14.97
N VAL A 188 -15.83 -3.53 -15.42
CA VAL A 188 -15.32 -4.89 -15.66
C VAL A 188 -14.23 -5.23 -14.64
N PRO A 189 -14.51 -6.10 -13.65
CA PRO A 189 -13.52 -6.46 -12.64
C PRO A 189 -12.53 -7.51 -13.13
N TYR A 190 -11.23 -7.25 -12.98
CA TYR A 190 -10.14 -8.18 -13.25
C TYR A 190 -9.52 -8.74 -11.95
N ARG A 191 -8.84 -9.88 -12.04
CA ARG A 191 -8.09 -10.46 -10.93
C ARG A 191 -6.67 -9.86 -10.86
N GLY A 192 -6.58 -8.51 -10.77
CA GLY A 192 -5.33 -7.77 -10.76
C GLY A 192 -5.07 -7.00 -12.05
N VAL A 193 -3.96 -6.25 -12.10
CA VAL A 193 -3.66 -5.30 -13.18
C VAL A 193 -3.15 -6.00 -14.45
N ALA A 194 -2.43 -7.12 -14.34
CA ALA A 194 -1.81 -7.77 -15.51
C ALA A 194 -2.83 -8.23 -16.58
N PRO A 195 -3.92 -8.97 -16.26
CA PRO A 195 -4.93 -9.31 -17.23
C PRO A 195 -5.70 -8.09 -17.76
N LEU A 196 -5.96 -7.09 -16.92
CA LEU A 196 -6.55 -5.82 -17.33
C LEU A 196 -5.72 -5.14 -18.44
N VAL A 197 -4.41 -5.03 -18.25
CA VAL A 197 -3.49 -4.43 -19.25
C VAL A 197 -3.51 -5.23 -20.54
N THR A 198 -3.54 -6.55 -20.47
CA THR A 198 -3.60 -7.41 -21.67
C THR A 198 -4.84 -7.14 -22.51
N ASP A 199 -6.01 -7.05 -21.87
CA ASP A 199 -7.27 -6.82 -22.56
C ASP A 199 -7.41 -5.38 -23.08
N LEU A 200 -6.84 -4.42 -22.37
CA LEU A 200 -6.77 -3.04 -22.82
C LEU A 200 -5.88 -2.90 -24.07
N ILE A 201 -4.73 -3.58 -24.10
CA ILE A 201 -3.83 -3.59 -25.27
C ILE A 201 -4.47 -4.28 -26.48
N SER A 202 -5.16 -5.40 -26.25
CA SER A 202 -5.81 -6.17 -27.33
C SER A 202 -7.08 -5.53 -27.87
N GLY A 203 -7.65 -4.54 -27.17
CA GLY A 203 -8.90 -3.88 -27.52
C GLY A 203 -10.15 -4.63 -27.11
N GLN A 204 -10.02 -5.67 -26.30
CA GLN A 204 -11.17 -6.35 -25.66
C GLN A 204 -11.83 -5.45 -24.61
N LEU A 205 -11.10 -4.51 -24.06
CA LEU A 205 -11.54 -3.50 -23.11
C LEU A 205 -11.36 -2.11 -23.72
N ASN A 206 -12.37 -1.24 -23.63
CA ASN A 206 -12.27 0.13 -24.18
C ASN A 206 -11.38 1.02 -23.34
N TYR A 207 -11.63 1.04 -22.01
CA TYR A 207 -10.96 1.92 -21.06
C TYR A 207 -10.54 1.14 -19.82
N GLY A 208 -9.49 1.62 -19.14
CA GLY A 208 -9.02 1.01 -17.90
C GLY A 208 -8.48 2.06 -16.94
N VAL A 209 -8.68 1.81 -15.66
CA VAL A 209 -8.00 2.56 -14.60
C VAL A 209 -6.84 1.72 -14.10
N LEU A 210 -5.64 2.28 -14.17
CA LEU A 210 -4.37 1.62 -13.83
C LEU A 210 -3.63 2.46 -12.79
N VAL A 211 -2.81 1.85 -11.93
CA VAL A 211 -1.81 2.63 -11.21
C VAL A 211 -0.77 3.12 -12.23
N LEU A 212 -0.29 4.36 -12.09
CA LEU A 212 0.61 4.98 -13.06
C LEU A 212 1.86 4.12 -13.36
N SER A 213 2.46 3.48 -12.34
CA SER A 213 3.60 2.58 -12.52
C SER A 213 3.33 1.39 -13.44
N SER A 214 2.09 0.92 -13.51
CA SER A 214 1.70 -0.19 -14.39
C SER A 214 1.30 0.29 -15.79
N GLY A 215 0.72 1.49 -15.89
CA GLY A 215 0.25 2.06 -17.14
C GLY A 215 1.34 2.78 -17.95
N LEU A 216 2.21 3.53 -17.28
CA LEU A 216 3.22 4.37 -17.93
C LEU A 216 4.16 3.61 -18.89
N PRO A 217 4.68 2.43 -18.56
CA PRO A 217 5.47 1.64 -19.52
C PRO A 217 4.69 1.26 -20.79
N GLN A 218 3.38 1.04 -20.68
CA GLN A 218 2.53 0.71 -21.81
C GLN A 218 2.25 1.92 -22.69
N VAL A 219 2.10 3.11 -22.07
CA VAL A 219 1.97 4.39 -22.76
C VAL A 219 3.27 4.73 -23.50
N LYS A 220 4.42 4.65 -22.82
CA LYS A 220 5.75 4.86 -23.42
C LYS A 220 6.05 3.87 -24.56
N GLY A 221 5.55 2.65 -24.43
CA GLY A 221 5.65 1.62 -25.47
C GLY A 221 4.61 1.76 -26.60
N ASP A 222 3.85 2.82 -26.61
CA ASP A 222 2.78 3.09 -27.59
C ASP A 222 1.75 1.98 -27.73
N LYS A 223 1.44 1.27 -26.61
CA LYS A 223 0.47 0.15 -26.58
C LYS A 223 -0.93 0.57 -26.17
N ILE A 224 -1.04 1.60 -25.32
CA ILE A 224 -2.29 2.20 -24.85
C ILE A 224 -2.18 3.71 -24.88
N VAL A 225 -3.32 4.38 -24.80
CA VAL A 225 -3.42 5.84 -24.76
C VAL A 225 -3.65 6.31 -23.32
N ALA A 226 -2.84 7.26 -22.84
CA ALA A 226 -3.07 7.94 -21.58
C ALA A 226 -4.10 9.07 -21.78
N LEU A 227 -5.20 9.04 -21.04
CA LEU A 227 -6.21 10.10 -21.05
C LEU A 227 -5.99 11.14 -19.96
N GLY A 228 -5.46 10.73 -18.81
CA GLY A 228 -5.10 11.64 -17.74
C GLY A 228 -4.85 10.91 -16.41
N VAL A 229 -4.13 11.56 -15.49
CA VAL A 229 -3.91 11.08 -14.12
C VAL A 229 -5.02 11.57 -13.19
N THR A 230 -5.31 10.78 -12.15
CA THR A 230 -6.42 11.03 -11.22
C THR A 230 -6.09 11.99 -10.08
N GLU A 231 -4.84 12.40 -9.90
CA GLU A 231 -4.47 13.46 -8.96
C GLU A 231 -4.65 14.84 -9.59
N LYS A 232 -4.89 15.87 -8.77
CA LYS A 232 -5.07 17.26 -9.24
C LYS A 232 -3.83 17.86 -9.90
N LYS A 233 -2.66 17.28 -9.63
CA LYS A 233 -1.40 17.70 -10.25
C LYS A 233 -0.90 16.62 -11.19
N ARG A 234 -0.26 17.03 -12.28
CA ARG A 234 0.45 16.12 -13.16
C ARG A 234 1.58 15.42 -12.41
N SER A 235 1.82 14.17 -12.75
CA SER A 235 2.96 13.44 -12.20
C SER A 235 4.28 14.01 -12.73
N ALA A 236 5.26 14.19 -11.84
CA ALA A 236 6.59 14.69 -12.22
C ALA A 236 7.33 13.77 -13.22
N VAL A 237 7.02 12.45 -13.19
CA VAL A 237 7.65 11.49 -14.13
C VAL A 237 6.91 11.31 -15.43
N ALA A 238 5.74 11.94 -15.56
CA ALA A 238 4.93 11.93 -16.78
C ALA A 238 4.26 13.31 -16.98
N PRO A 239 5.03 14.40 -17.08
CA PRO A 239 4.49 15.75 -17.12
C PRO A 239 3.65 16.02 -18.39
N ASP A 240 3.84 15.22 -19.43
CA ASP A 240 3.06 15.28 -20.67
C ASP A 240 1.66 14.67 -20.53
N ILE A 241 1.41 13.84 -19.50
CA ILE A 241 0.08 13.31 -19.21
C ILE A 241 -0.66 14.33 -18.35
N PRO A 242 -1.80 14.89 -18.83
CA PRO A 242 -2.54 15.89 -18.06
C PRO A 242 -3.15 15.29 -16.79
N SER A 243 -3.45 16.14 -15.81
CA SER A 243 -4.41 15.77 -14.77
C SER A 243 -5.81 15.71 -15.40
N LEU A 244 -6.62 14.72 -15.02
CA LEU A 244 -8.03 14.70 -15.44
C LEU A 244 -8.75 15.99 -15.02
N SER A 245 -8.41 16.55 -13.86
CA SER A 245 -9.00 17.80 -13.36
C SER A 245 -8.74 19.03 -14.23
N GLU A 246 -7.82 18.96 -15.19
CA GLU A 246 -7.59 20.01 -16.19
C GLU A 246 -8.66 19.99 -17.30
N THR A 247 -9.48 18.93 -17.39
CA THR A 247 -10.55 18.77 -18.38
C THR A 247 -11.89 19.09 -17.75
N PRO A 248 -12.73 19.94 -18.38
CA PRO A 248 -14.08 20.26 -17.89
C PRO A 248 -14.93 19.01 -17.65
N GLY A 249 -15.54 18.92 -16.47
CA GLY A 249 -16.33 17.77 -16.01
C GLY A 249 -15.55 16.78 -15.14
N PHE A 250 -14.22 16.90 -15.04
CA PHE A 250 -13.39 16.04 -14.18
C PHE A 250 -12.83 16.77 -12.95
N GLU A 251 -13.29 17.98 -12.63
CA GLU A 251 -12.73 18.83 -11.58
C GLU A 251 -12.75 18.19 -10.19
N GLN A 252 -13.68 17.27 -9.96
CA GLN A 252 -13.82 16.56 -8.68
C GLN A 252 -12.96 15.31 -8.57
N VAL A 253 -12.30 14.88 -9.66
CA VAL A 253 -11.44 13.69 -9.64
C VAL A 253 -10.14 14.01 -8.92
N ASP A 254 -9.98 13.44 -7.71
CA ASP A 254 -8.78 13.56 -6.88
C ASP A 254 -8.62 12.32 -6.01
N ILE A 255 -8.03 11.28 -6.57
CA ILE A 255 -7.87 10.00 -5.91
C ILE A 255 -6.53 9.35 -6.27
N ASN A 256 -5.86 8.73 -5.30
CA ASN A 256 -4.59 8.03 -5.47
C ASN A 256 -4.58 6.71 -4.70
N VAL A 257 -3.60 5.88 -4.98
CA VAL A 257 -3.25 4.74 -4.14
C VAL A 257 -2.01 5.08 -3.33
N TRP A 258 -1.99 4.71 -2.06
CA TRP A 258 -0.83 4.87 -1.19
C TRP A 258 -0.38 3.53 -0.63
N PHE A 259 0.88 3.52 -0.17
CA PHE A 259 1.55 2.36 0.40
C PHE A 259 2.16 2.72 1.75
N GLY A 260 2.05 1.81 2.70
CA GLY A 260 2.66 1.93 4.02
C GLY A 260 3.23 0.59 4.49
N LEU A 261 4.17 0.65 5.41
CA LEU A 261 4.74 -0.51 6.10
C LEU A 261 4.04 -0.68 7.44
N TYR A 262 3.55 -1.89 7.68
CA TYR A 262 2.78 -2.26 8.87
C TYR A 262 3.29 -3.56 9.46
N GLY A 263 3.19 -3.69 10.78
CA GLY A 263 3.31 -4.96 11.46
C GLY A 263 1.99 -5.38 12.12
N PRO A 264 1.89 -6.58 12.71
CA PRO A 264 0.75 -6.95 13.52
C PRO A 264 0.61 -6.01 14.73
N ALA A 265 -0.58 -5.95 15.32
CA ALA A 265 -0.81 -5.16 16.52
C ALA A 265 0.13 -5.56 17.66
N LYS A 266 0.43 -4.61 18.53
CA LYS A 266 1.24 -4.83 19.76
C LYS A 266 2.70 -5.21 19.51
N LEU A 267 3.30 -4.76 18.41
CA LEU A 267 4.75 -4.84 18.24
C LEU A 267 5.45 -4.17 19.43
N PRO A 268 6.54 -4.76 19.95
CA PRO A 268 7.35 -4.11 21.00
C PRO A 268 7.90 -2.77 20.51
N GLU A 269 7.88 -1.77 21.38
CA GLU A 269 8.36 -0.41 21.05
C GLU A 269 9.79 -0.39 20.48
N PRO A 270 10.77 -1.16 21.00
CA PRO A 270 12.11 -1.20 20.40
C PRO A 270 12.12 -1.72 18.97
N VAL A 271 11.24 -2.67 18.63
CA VAL A 271 11.09 -3.20 17.26
C VAL A 271 10.50 -2.14 16.34
N VAL A 272 9.45 -1.45 16.76
CA VAL A 272 8.83 -0.35 16.01
C VAL A 272 9.84 0.76 15.74
N THR A 273 10.58 1.18 16.77
CA THR A 273 11.62 2.21 16.67
C THR A 273 12.68 1.82 15.65
N ARG A 274 13.22 0.59 15.75
CA ARG A 274 14.26 0.09 14.84
C ARG A 274 13.78 0.01 13.39
N LEU A 275 12.54 -0.45 13.16
CA LEU A 275 11.94 -0.51 11.82
C LEU A 275 11.67 0.90 11.26
N ASN A 276 11.18 1.82 12.08
CA ASN A 276 10.91 3.19 11.67
C ASN A 276 12.20 3.95 11.33
N GLU A 277 13.27 3.78 12.12
CA GLU A 277 14.60 4.33 11.81
C GLU A 277 15.13 3.81 10.48
N ALA A 278 15.02 2.50 10.24
CA ALA A 278 15.45 1.88 8.98
C ALA A 278 14.61 2.40 7.79
N LEU A 279 13.29 2.46 7.93
CA LEU A 279 12.40 3.03 6.91
C LEU A 279 12.73 4.49 6.63
N THR A 280 12.97 5.29 7.67
CA THR A 280 13.37 6.70 7.55
C THR A 280 14.66 6.85 6.75
N ALA A 281 15.65 5.99 7.00
CA ALA A 281 16.91 5.99 6.24
C ALA A 281 16.68 5.62 4.77
N VAL A 282 15.83 4.62 4.50
CA VAL A 282 15.46 4.22 3.13
C VAL A 282 14.75 5.36 2.39
N LEU A 283 13.77 6.01 2.99
CA LEU A 283 13.04 7.13 2.38
C LEU A 283 13.93 8.34 2.04
N LYS A 284 15.08 8.46 2.69
CA LYS A 284 16.11 9.47 2.42
C LYS A 284 17.18 9.00 1.43
N SER A 285 17.25 7.71 1.11
CA SER A 285 18.22 7.17 0.15
C SER A 285 17.94 7.68 -1.26
N ASP A 286 18.94 8.27 -1.91
CA ASP A 286 18.81 8.76 -3.29
C ASP A 286 18.49 7.60 -4.26
N ALA A 287 19.06 6.43 -4.02
CA ALA A 287 18.81 5.25 -4.86
C ALA A 287 17.34 4.83 -4.79
N PHE A 288 16.76 4.77 -3.59
CA PHE A 288 15.35 4.44 -3.40
C PHE A 288 14.43 5.52 -3.98
N ARG A 289 14.74 6.80 -3.70
CA ARG A 289 13.99 7.95 -4.20
C ARG A 289 13.93 7.95 -5.73
N THR A 290 15.06 7.72 -6.39
CA THR A 290 15.15 7.66 -7.84
C THR A 290 14.29 6.52 -8.40
N LYS A 291 14.46 5.29 -7.92
CA LYS A 291 13.70 4.11 -8.38
C LYS A 291 12.19 4.29 -8.18
N MET A 292 11.77 4.82 -7.02
CA MET A 292 10.35 5.07 -6.72
C MET A 292 9.79 6.19 -7.60
N SER A 293 10.53 7.27 -7.78
CA SER A 293 10.14 8.37 -8.66
C SER A 293 9.98 7.89 -10.11
N GLU A 294 10.93 7.11 -10.63
CA GLU A 294 10.85 6.53 -11.98
C GLU A 294 9.60 5.64 -12.16
N SER A 295 9.11 5.02 -11.09
CA SER A 295 7.86 4.26 -11.10
C SER A 295 6.60 5.13 -11.10
N GLY A 296 6.73 6.44 -10.97
CA GLY A 296 5.61 7.39 -10.85
C GLY A 296 5.11 7.59 -9.43
N ALA A 297 5.85 7.12 -8.43
CA ALA A 297 5.50 7.30 -7.03
C ALA A 297 6.01 8.65 -6.48
N THR A 298 5.21 9.26 -5.62
CA THR A 298 5.61 10.38 -4.77
C THR A 298 5.86 9.86 -3.36
N LEU A 299 7.09 9.97 -2.89
CA LEU A 299 7.45 9.51 -1.54
C LEU A 299 6.83 10.41 -0.47
N TYR A 300 6.42 9.80 0.61
CA TYR A 300 6.06 10.54 1.82
C TYR A 300 7.30 10.99 2.57
N GLU A 301 7.20 12.15 3.22
CA GLU A 301 8.23 12.59 4.16
C GLU A 301 8.20 11.70 5.41
N PRO A 302 9.38 11.35 5.98
CA PRO A 302 9.44 10.60 7.22
C PRO A 302 8.72 11.30 8.38
N GLY A 303 8.15 10.51 9.30
CA GLY A 303 7.53 11.03 10.52
C GLY A 303 6.03 11.31 10.41
N ILE A 304 5.37 10.88 9.33
CA ILE A 304 3.91 10.89 9.26
C ILE A 304 3.37 9.94 10.32
N ASP A 305 2.46 10.45 11.16
CA ASP A 305 1.69 9.62 12.09
C ASP A 305 0.75 8.68 11.30
N GLY A 306 1.14 7.43 11.22
CA GLY A 306 0.43 6.41 10.43
C GLY A 306 -0.99 6.14 10.93
N ALA A 307 -1.25 6.25 12.23
CA ALA A 307 -2.59 6.05 12.78
C ALA A 307 -3.52 7.22 12.40
N ARG A 308 -3.03 8.44 12.55
CA ARG A 308 -3.76 9.65 12.14
C ARG A 308 -4.00 9.69 10.63
N PHE A 309 -2.98 9.29 9.85
CA PHE A 309 -3.10 9.16 8.40
C PHE A 309 -4.19 8.17 8.02
N LEU A 310 -4.17 6.96 8.59
CA LEU A 310 -5.16 5.92 8.33
C LEU A 310 -6.58 6.39 8.68
N ALA A 311 -6.75 7.11 9.79
CA ALA A 311 -8.04 7.66 10.20
C ALA A 311 -8.57 8.68 9.18
N SER A 312 -7.72 9.60 8.70
CA SER A 312 -8.11 10.60 7.70
C SER A 312 -8.46 9.97 6.34
N GLU A 313 -7.70 8.95 5.93
CA GLU A 313 -8.00 8.21 4.71
C GLU A 313 -9.29 7.38 4.84
N THR A 314 -9.54 6.81 6.02
CA THR A 314 -10.80 6.10 6.30
C THR A 314 -12.01 7.01 6.13
N GLU A 315 -11.93 8.26 6.62
CA GLU A 315 -12.99 9.24 6.42
C GLU A 315 -13.15 9.62 4.93
N LYS A 316 -12.04 9.90 4.24
CA LYS A 316 -12.02 10.27 2.81
C LYS A 316 -12.64 9.17 1.95
N TYR A 317 -12.13 7.94 2.07
CA TYR A 317 -12.62 6.82 1.25
C TYR A 317 -14.02 6.36 1.65
N GLY A 318 -14.43 6.54 2.91
CA GLY A 318 -15.81 6.31 3.34
C GLY A 318 -16.81 7.22 2.62
N ARG A 319 -16.44 8.47 2.32
CA ARG A 319 -17.24 9.34 1.46
C ARG A 319 -17.30 8.86 0.02
N LEU A 320 -16.15 8.42 -0.54
CA LEU A 320 -16.06 7.93 -1.92
C LEU A 320 -16.84 6.62 -2.13
N VAL A 321 -16.79 5.71 -1.18
CA VAL A 321 -17.58 4.45 -1.23
C VAL A 321 -19.08 4.74 -1.28
N LYS A 322 -19.54 5.70 -0.47
CA LYS A 322 -20.96 6.14 -0.50
C LYS A 322 -21.33 6.81 -1.82
N LEU A 323 -20.44 7.67 -2.34
CA LEU A 323 -20.63 8.35 -3.62
C LEU A 323 -20.77 7.35 -4.77
N ALA A 324 -19.92 6.32 -4.79
CA ALA A 324 -19.91 5.27 -5.81
C ALA A 324 -21.05 4.26 -5.64
N ASN A 325 -21.95 4.41 -4.64
CA ASN A 325 -23.03 3.46 -4.33
C ASN A 325 -22.59 1.99 -4.26
N ILE A 326 -21.36 1.76 -3.76
CA ILE A 326 -20.85 0.40 -3.56
C ILE A 326 -21.43 -0.15 -2.26
N GLU A 327 -22.34 -1.12 -2.39
CA GLU A 327 -22.91 -1.81 -1.24
C GLU A 327 -21.95 -2.87 -0.69
N PRO A 328 -21.87 -3.03 0.66
CA PRO A 328 -21.13 -4.13 1.27
C PRO A 328 -21.70 -5.48 0.83
N ASN A 329 -20.83 -6.37 0.36
CA ASN A 329 -21.18 -7.74 -0.06
C ASN A 329 -20.59 -8.80 0.88
#